data_a4bc80e63fc35bbce601d18340bc6991
#
_entry.id   a4bc80e63fc35bbce601d18340bc6991
#
_cell.length_a   1.000
_cell.length_b   1.000
_cell.length_c   1.000
_cell.angle_alpha   90.00
_cell.angle_beta   90.00
_cell.angle_gamma   90.00
#
_symmetry.space_group_name_H-M   'P 1'
#
loop_
_entity.id
_entity.type
_entity.pdbx_description
1 polymer ?
#
loop_
_entity_poly.entity_id
_entity_poly.type
_entity_poly.pdbx_seq_one_letter_code
_entity_poly.pdbx_strand_id
1 'polypeptide(L)'
;MASADANANAKTLIEMAVHNLLEEVPALAPMKLVVGVELRGRGDVQLYRLQMPEIAVAKDQASDARVRVEVRREFFNVMAREGKVPDWIEAFTYGQAKATGPPQILKLIANVVERHQDRQRTRRAKPHSA
;
A
#
# COMPACT_ATOMS: atom_id res chain seq x y z
N MET A 1 -5.06 23.67 14.00
CA MET A 1 -4.27 22.59 14.58
C MET A 1 -4.67 21.25 14.06
N ALA A 2 -5.93 20.89 14.17
CA ALA A 2 -6.38 19.58 13.76
C ALA A 2 -6.06 19.26 12.30
N SER A 3 -6.22 20.22 11.39
CA SER A 3 -5.99 19.94 9.97
C SER A 3 -4.50 19.72 9.67
N ALA A 4 -3.62 20.49 10.31
CA ALA A 4 -2.19 20.30 10.13
C ALA A 4 -1.74 18.96 10.69
N ASP A 5 -2.25 18.60 11.86
CA ASP A 5 -1.94 17.31 12.48
C ASP A 5 -2.47 16.15 11.65
N ALA A 6 -3.68 16.31 11.09
CA ALA A 6 -4.27 15.29 10.24
C ALA A 6 -3.43 15.06 8.98
N ASN A 7 -2.91 16.14 8.36
CA ASN A 7 -2.06 16.02 7.18
C ASN A 7 -0.73 15.35 7.52
N ALA A 8 -0.12 15.75 8.64
CA ALA A 8 1.11 15.14 9.10
C ALA A 8 0.89 13.66 9.40
N ASN A 9 -0.24 13.32 10.03
CA ASN A 9 -0.57 11.95 10.32
C ASN A 9 -0.77 11.12 9.06
N ALA A 10 -1.42 11.68 8.04
CA ALA A 10 -1.64 10.97 6.79
C ALA A 10 -0.31 10.64 6.12
N LYS A 11 0.59 11.61 6.01
CA LYS A 11 1.90 11.38 5.44
C LYS A 11 2.66 10.31 6.23
N THR A 12 2.68 10.44 7.55
CA THR A 12 3.36 9.51 8.43
C THR A 12 2.77 8.11 8.31
N LEU A 13 1.46 8.01 8.21
CA LEU A 13 0.80 6.72 8.06
C LEU A 13 1.12 6.06 6.73
N ILE A 14 1.22 6.85 5.66
CA ILE A 14 1.62 6.31 4.36
C ILE A 14 3.06 5.79 4.43
N GLU A 15 3.94 6.56 5.04
CA GLU A 15 5.33 6.14 5.23
C GLU A 15 5.40 4.84 6.02
N MET A 16 4.64 4.75 7.09
CA MET A 16 4.59 3.55 7.94
C MET A 16 4.06 2.34 7.17
N ALA A 17 2.96 2.52 6.46
CA ALA A 17 2.35 1.43 5.69
C ALA A 17 3.31 0.88 4.64
N VAL A 18 4.00 1.78 3.93
CA VAL A 18 4.92 1.37 2.88
C VAL A 18 6.16 0.71 3.48
N HIS A 19 6.67 1.26 4.57
CA HIS A 19 7.80 0.67 5.26
C HIS A 19 7.48 -0.77 5.67
N ASN A 20 6.32 -0.98 6.27
CA ASN A 20 5.90 -2.30 6.70
C ASN A 20 5.71 -3.25 5.50
N LEU A 21 5.15 -2.72 4.41
CA LEU A 21 4.96 -3.51 3.20
C LEU A 21 6.29 -3.95 2.61
N LEU A 22 7.26 -3.05 2.53
CA LEU A 22 8.58 -3.37 1.99
C LEU A 22 9.37 -4.32 2.90
N GLU A 23 9.18 -4.21 4.21
CA GLU A 23 9.77 -5.18 5.12
C GLU A 23 9.16 -6.56 4.95
N GLU A 24 7.86 -6.60 4.78
CA GLU A 24 7.14 -7.86 4.61
C GLU A 24 7.39 -8.48 3.24
N VAL A 25 7.46 -7.66 2.19
CA VAL A 25 7.64 -8.12 0.80
C VAL A 25 8.82 -7.36 0.17
N PRO A 26 10.07 -7.71 0.52
CA PRO A 26 11.24 -7.00 -0.01
C PRO A 26 11.35 -7.04 -1.53
N ALA A 27 10.75 -8.03 -2.17
CA ALA A 27 10.80 -8.17 -3.62
C ALA A 27 10.07 -7.04 -4.36
N LEU A 28 9.30 -6.19 -3.65
CA LEU A 28 8.68 -5.02 -4.25
C LEU A 28 9.67 -3.87 -4.46
N ALA A 29 10.75 -3.83 -3.70
CA ALA A 29 11.70 -2.72 -3.74
C ALA A 29 12.32 -2.50 -5.14
N PRO A 30 12.76 -3.55 -5.87
CA PRO A 30 13.36 -3.34 -7.18
C PRO A 30 12.43 -2.78 -8.23
N MET A 31 11.12 -2.78 -7.99
CA MET A 31 10.16 -2.29 -8.97
C MET A 31 10.19 -0.77 -9.16
N LYS A 32 10.65 -0.04 -8.16
CA LYS A 32 10.83 1.43 -8.24
C LYS A 32 9.57 2.12 -8.75
N LEU A 33 8.54 2.10 -7.93
CA LEU A 33 7.22 2.61 -8.33
C LEU A 33 6.99 4.02 -7.83
N VAL A 34 6.28 4.81 -8.64
CA VAL A 34 5.64 6.05 -8.20
C VAL A 34 4.15 5.77 -8.15
N VAL A 35 3.57 5.93 -6.97
CA VAL A 35 2.16 5.61 -6.72
C VAL A 35 1.42 6.86 -6.30
N GLY A 36 0.27 7.10 -6.93
CA GLY A 36 -0.65 8.13 -6.47
C GLY A 36 -1.57 7.54 -5.42
N VAL A 37 -1.59 8.12 -4.23
CA VAL A 37 -2.44 7.65 -3.15
C VAL A 37 -3.58 8.64 -2.95
N GLU A 38 -4.81 8.15 -3.05
CA GLU A 38 -6.00 8.97 -2.84
C GLU A 38 -6.69 8.51 -1.56
N LEU A 39 -6.70 9.39 -0.56
CA LEU A 39 -7.37 9.12 0.69
C LEU A 39 -8.69 9.88 0.70
N ARG A 40 -9.78 9.14 0.66
CA ARG A 40 -11.12 9.72 0.60
C ARG A 40 -11.70 9.90 2.00
N GLY A 41 -12.03 11.15 2.33
CA GLY A 41 -12.77 11.47 3.53
C GLY A 41 -14.20 11.86 3.20
N ARG A 42 -14.87 12.45 4.17
CA ARG A 42 -16.22 12.94 3.96
C ARG A 42 -16.17 14.28 3.23
N GLY A 43 -16.51 14.26 1.95
CA GLY A 43 -16.55 15.48 1.15
C GLY A 43 -15.22 15.98 0.66
N ASP A 44 -14.14 15.27 0.92
CA ASP A 44 -12.82 15.67 0.42
C ASP A 44 -11.99 14.46 0.02
N VAL A 45 -10.98 14.75 -0.79
CA VAL A 45 -10.00 13.74 -1.21
C VAL A 45 -8.62 14.35 -1.02
N GLN A 46 -7.75 13.62 -0.34
CA GLN A 46 -6.35 14.03 -0.18
C GLN A 46 -5.48 13.19 -1.12
N LEU A 47 -4.63 13.87 -1.87
CA LEU A 47 -3.78 13.23 -2.87
C LEU A 47 -2.33 13.29 -2.44
N TYR A 48 -1.66 12.15 -2.50
CA TYR A 48 -0.26 12.04 -2.14
C TYR A 48 0.51 11.33 -3.24
N ARG A 49 1.76 11.73 -3.39
CA ARG A 49 2.70 11.06 -4.29
C ARG A 49 3.67 10.25 -3.44
N LEU A 50 3.72 8.97 -3.71
CA LEU A 50 4.60 8.04 -3.01
C LEU A 50 5.62 7.49 -3.97
N GLN A 51 6.89 7.63 -3.65
CA GLN A 51 7.97 7.05 -4.44
C GLN A 51 8.60 5.92 -3.64
N MET A 52 8.64 4.74 -4.24
CA MET A 52 9.22 3.53 -3.64
C MET A 52 10.45 3.12 -4.42
N PRO A 53 11.45 2.54 -3.80
CA PRO A 53 11.55 2.09 -2.40
C PRO A 53 12.06 3.14 -1.43
N GLU A 54 12.33 4.36 -1.89
CA GLU A 54 12.88 5.42 -1.06
C GLU A 54 11.94 5.84 0.07
N ILE A 55 10.66 5.59 -0.11
CA ILE A 55 9.58 6.01 0.79
C ILE A 55 9.56 7.53 0.90
N ALA A 56 9.51 8.18 -0.27
CA ALA A 56 9.35 9.63 -0.33
C ALA A 56 7.87 9.95 -0.56
N VAL A 57 7.25 10.57 0.42
CA VAL A 57 5.83 10.91 0.39
C VAL A 57 5.66 12.41 0.38
N ALA A 58 4.89 12.91 -0.59
CA ALA A 58 4.60 14.33 -0.71
C ALA A 58 3.11 14.51 -1.02
N LYS A 59 2.55 15.63 -0.57
CA LYS A 59 1.17 15.97 -0.91
C LYS A 59 1.18 16.54 -2.33
N ASP A 60 0.70 15.74 -3.28
CA ASP A 60 0.84 16.02 -4.70
C ASP A 60 -0.17 15.19 -5.47
N GLN A 61 -0.58 15.67 -6.64
CA GLN A 61 -1.48 14.95 -7.53
C GLN A 61 -0.83 13.71 -8.15
N ALA A 62 0.49 13.63 -8.07
CA ALA A 62 1.24 12.50 -8.62
C ALA A 62 0.94 12.27 -10.10
N SER A 63 1.08 13.33 -10.90
CA SER A 63 0.80 13.24 -12.34
C SER A 63 1.70 12.25 -13.06
N ASP A 64 2.87 11.95 -12.48
CA ASP A 64 3.81 10.98 -13.03
C ASP A 64 3.57 9.56 -12.52
N ALA A 65 2.58 9.35 -11.67
CA ALA A 65 2.31 8.02 -11.14
C ALA A 65 1.64 7.15 -12.19
N ARG A 66 2.15 5.93 -12.33
CA ARG A 66 1.55 4.94 -13.23
C ARG A 66 0.50 4.10 -12.51
N VAL A 67 0.61 4.00 -11.20
CA VAL A 67 -0.33 3.26 -10.37
C VAL A 67 -0.98 4.23 -9.40
N ARG A 68 -2.29 4.11 -9.24
CA ARG A 68 -3.03 4.90 -8.26
C ARG A 68 -3.79 3.97 -7.34
N VAL A 69 -3.76 4.30 -6.06
CA VAL A 69 -4.48 3.53 -5.04
C VAL A 69 -5.46 4.46 -4.35
N GLU A 70 -6.70 4.04 -4.29
CA GLU A 70 -7.78 4.79 -3.66
C GLU A 70 -8.26 4.03 -2.44
N VAL A 71 -8.30 4.69 -1.29
CA VAL A 71 -8.72 4.08 -0.02
C VAL A 71 -9.47 5.12 0.79
N ARG A 72 -10.48 4.69 1.55
CA ARG A 72 -11.12 5.57 2.53
C ARG A 72 -10.13 5.88 3.64
N ARG A 73 -10.10 7.15 4.05
CA ARG A 73 -9.13 7.61 5.06
C ARG A 73 -9.25 6.84 6.36
N GLU A 74 -10.45 6.63 6.85
CA GLU A 74 -10.67 5.92 8.11
C GLU A 74 -10.14 4.50 8.07
N PHE A 75 -10.44 3.80 6.97
CA PHE A 75 -9.95 2.45 6.77
C PHE A 75 -8.44 2.43 6.65
N PHE A 76 -7.88 3.39 5.90
CA PHE A 76 -6.43 3.48 5.74
C PHE A 76 -5.72 3.71 7.07
N ASN A 77 -6.29 4.55 7.94
CA ASN A 77 -5.69 4.84 9.24
C ASN A 77 -5.50 3.57 10.06
N VAL A 78 -6.47 2.67 10.02
CA VAL A 78 -6.38 1.38 10.72
C VAL A 78 -5.35 0.48 10.02
N MET A 79 -5.46 0.37 8.71
CA MET A 79 -4.61 -0.55 7.93
C MET A 79 -3.14 -0.16 7.98
N ALA A 80 -2.85 1.13 8.00
CA ALA A 80 -1.45 1.59 8.05
C ALA A 80 -0.74 1.14 9.31
N ARG A 81 -1.48 1.00 10.40
CA ARG A 81 -0.93 0.60 11.69
C ARG A 81 -0.94 -0.90 11.91
N GLU A 82 -2.00 -1.56 11.50
CA GLU A 82 -2.25 -2.95 11.86
C GLU A 82 -2.29 -3.91 10.66
N GLY A 83 -2.40 -3.36 9.45
CA GLY A 83 -2.56 -4.18 8.25
C GLY A 83 -1.29 -4.92 7.87
N LYS A 84 -1.47 -6.18 7.51
CA LYS A 84 -0.42 -7.01 6.92
C LYS A 84 -0.81 -7.33 5.50
N VAL A 85 0.11 -7.97 4.75
CA VAL A 85 -0.15 -8.25 3.34
C VAL A 85 -1.48 -8.98 3.12
N PRO A 86 -1.85 -10.04 3.89
CA PRO A 86 -3.15 -10.66 3.70
C PRO A 86 -4.32 -9.70 3.88
N ASP A 87 -4.21 -8.76 4.81
CA ASP A 87 -5.26 -7.76 5.05
C ASP A 87 -5.41 -6.83 3.85
N TRP A 88 -4.29 -6.43 3.25
CA TRP A 88 -4.31 -5.59 2.06
C TRP A 88 -4.88 -6.33 0.85
N ILE A 89 -4.52 -7.60 0.68
CA ILE A 89 -5.08 -8.43 -0.39
C ILE A 89 -6.59 -8.49 -0.24
N GLU A 90 -7.08 -8.72 0.97
CA GLU A 90 -8.51 -8.75 1.26
C GLU A 90 -9.17 -7.42 0.93
N ALA A 91 -8.54 -6.31 1.34
CA ALA A 91 -9.07 -4.98 1.07
C ALA A 91 -9.25 -4.73 -0.43
N PHE A 92 -8.26 -5.11 -1.24
CA PHE A 92 -8.36 -4.96 -2.69
C PHE A 92 -9.38 -5.93 -3.29
N THR A 93 -9.47 -7.13 -2.74
CA THR A 93 -10.42 -8.14 -3.23
C THR A 93 -11.87 -7.68 -3.03
N TYR A 94 -12.17 -7.07 -1.91
CA TYR A 94 -13.52 -6.66 -1.58
C TYR A 94 -13.81 -5.19 -1.88
N GLY A 95 -12.89 -4.50 -2.53
CA GLY A 95 -13.12 -3.14 -2.98
C GLY A 95 -12.98 -2.06 -1.91
N GLN A 96 -12.46 -2.40 -0.74
CA GLN A 96 -12.16 -1.41 0.28
C GLN A 96 -10.95 -0.55 -0.11
N ALA A 97 -10.07 -1.10 -0.93
CA ALA A 97 -9.01 -0.38 -1.60
C ALA A 97 -9.10 -0.70 -3.08
N LYS A 98 -8.78 0.28 -3.93
CA LYS A 98 -8.82 0.11 -5.38
C LYS A 98 -7.51 0.55 -5.98
N ALA A 99 -7.00 -0.24 -6.92
CA ALA A 99 -5.79 0.10 -7.65
C ALA A 99 -6.12 0.24 -9.12
N THR A 100 -5.58 1.28 -9.75
CA THR A 100 -5.71 1.49 -11.19
C THR A 100 -4.34 1.76 -11.78
N GLY A 101 -4.19 1.39 -13.05
CA GLY A 101 -2.93 1.57 -13.76
C GLY A 101 -2.80 0.59 -14.90
N PRO A 102 -1.66 0.56 -15.58
CA PRO A 102 -1.45 -0.39 -16.67
C PRO A 102 -1.60 -1.82 -16.16
N PRO A 103 -2.39 -2.66 -16.84
CA PRO A 103 -2.63 -4.03 -16.36
C PRO A 103 -1.36 -4.83 -16.15
N GLN A 104 -0.32 -4.61 -16.96
CA GLN A 104 0.93 -5.34 -16.85
C GLN A 104 1.63 -5.04 -15.52
N ILE A 105 1.60 -3.77 -15.10
CA ILE A 105 2.22 -3.36 -13.84
C ILE A 105 1.44 -3.91 -12.66
N LEU A 106 0.11 -3.79 -12.71
CA LEU A 106 -0.74 -4.31 -11.64
C LEU A 106 -0.58 -5.82 -11.49
N LYS A 107 -0.49 -6.51 -12.62
CA LYS A 107 -0.29 -7.96 -12.60
C LYS A 107 1.07 -8.33 -12.03
N LEU A 108 2.10 -7.56 -12.36
CA LEU A 108 3.43 -7.82 -11.85
C LEU A 108 3.48 -7.64 -10.33
N ILE A 109 2.86 -6.58 -9.83
CA ILE A 109 2.76 -6.35 -8.38
C ILE A 109 2.04 -7.52 -7.71
N ALA A 110 0.90 -7.91 -8.27
CA ALA A 110 0.11 -9.01 -7.74
C ALA A 110 0.92 -10.30 -7.69
N ASN A 111 1.68 -10.59 -8.75
CA ASN A 111 2.49 -11.80 -8.81
C ASN A 111 3.57 -11.81 -7.73
N VAL A 112 4.23 -10.68 -7.49
CA VAL A 112 5.25 -10.57 -6.45
C VAL A 112 4.64 -10.83 -5.08
N VAL A 113 3.48 -10.24 -4.81
CA VAL A 113 2.79 -10.39 -3.54
C VAL A 113 2.30 -11.84 -3.36
N GLU A 114 1.73 -12.42 -4.41
CA GLU A 114 1.25 -13.80 -4.35
C GLU A 114 2.37 -14.79 -4.08
N ARG A 115 3.53 -14.60 -4.71
CA ARG A 115 4.69 -15.45 -4.45
C ARG A 115 5.12 -15.37 -3.00
N HIS A 116 5.10 -14.17 -2.45
CA HIS A 116 5.42 -13.99 -1.03
C HIS A 116 4.44 -14.76 -0.16
N GLN A 117 3.14 -14.64 -0.43
CA GLN A 117 2.10 -15.34 0.32
C GLN A 117 2.23 -16.85 0.21
N ASP A 118 2.56 -17.34 -0.96
CA ASP A 118 2.76 -18.77 -1.16
C ASP A 118 3.93 -19.30 -0.34
N ARG A 119 5.02 -18.55 -0.29
CA ARG A 119 6.17 -18.92 0.55
C ARG A 119 5.80 -18.95 2.02
N GLN A 120 5.03 -17.98 2.47
CA GLN A 120 4.59 -17.91 3.87
C GLN A 120 3.69 -19.08 4.20
N ARG A 121 2.77 -19.43 3.31
CA ARG A 121 1.89 -20.58 3.49
C ARG A 121 2.68 -21.88 3.53
N THR A 122 3.65 -22.02 2.65
CA THR A 122 4.50 -23.19 2.61
C THR A 122 5.28 -23.35 3.91
N ARG A 123 5.82 -22.26 4.43
CA ARG A 123 6.53 -22.30 5.71
C ARG A 123 5.63 -22.72 6.85
N ARG A 124 4.40 -22.22 6.88
CA ARG A 124 3.44 -22.58 7.94
C ARG A 124 2.95 -23.99 7.81
N ALA A 125 2.72 -24.44 6.58
CA ALA A 125 2.21 -25.78 6.32
C ALA A 125 3.28 -26.85 6.44
N LYS A 126 4.55 -26.47 6.33
CA LYS A 126 5.64 -27.42 6.37
C LYS A 126 5.69 -28.09 7.74
N PRO A 127 5.56 -29.39 7.81
CA PRO A 127 5.57 -30.07 9.10
C PRO A 127 6.92 -29.88 9.76
N HIS A 128 6.82 -29.69 11.00
CA HIS A 128 8.01 -29.58 11.73
C HIS A 128 8.60 -30.90 11.86
N SER A 129 9.02 -31.31 11.26
CA SER A 129 9.65 -32.39 11.34
C SER A 129 9.87 -33.19 11.74
N ALA A 130 9.46 -33.15 11.74
CA ALA A 130 9.57 -33.91 12.26
C ALA A 130 10.01 -34.77 12.17
#